data_d3c30fec501e5d08090346e3a06c3a5f
#
_entry.id   d3c30fec501e5d08090346e3a06c3a5f
#
_cell.length_a   1.000
_cell.length_b   1.000
_cell.length_c   1.000
_cell.angle_alpha   90.00
_cell.angle_beta   90.00
_cell.angle_gamma   90.00
#
_symmetry.space_group_name_H-M   'P 1'
#
loop_
_entity.id
_entity.type
_entity.pdbx_description
1 polymer ?
#
loop_
_entity_poly.entity_id
_entity_poly.type
_entity_poly.pdbx_seq_one_letter_code
_entity_poly.pdbx_strand_id
1 'polypeptide(L)'
;MKDKDKQQLLEKITPTFIKRIIKKIFWKLAVIYYKIRFLEKGKFVEFGYRFRYMREHPYHSKIGERTIIEDLNVWNARNGNITVGERCFFGLYNILMGPLEIGNGVSTGPNVSILGPRHPVLNINEMRRDKTIVGNNVWLGTGAIILFGVKIGDNAMISAGSVVTKDVEVNAFVAGNPARDLTKLAKKSWQKESEDN
;
A
#
# COMPACT_ATOMS: atom_id res chain seq x y z
N MET A 1 -5.74 12.47 -44.14
CA MET A 1 -4.84 11.47 -43.51
C MET A 1 -5.54 10.99 -42.26
N LYS A 2 -5.96 9.73 -42.22
CA LYS A 2 -6.72 9.16 -41.10
C LYS A 2 -5.80 9.01 -39.86
N ASP A 3 -6.32 9.13 -38.66
CA ASP A 3 -5.52 9.09 -37.40
C ASP A 3 -4.64 7.84 -37.30
N LYS A 4 -5.05 6.72 -37.88
CA LYS A 4 -4.24 5.50 -37.98
C LYS A 4 -2.95 5.67 -38.77
N ASP A 5 -3.00 6.47 -39.86
CA ASP A 5 -1.80 6.70 -40.70
C ASP A 5 -0.80 7.62 -40.00
N LYS A 6 -1.27 8.57 -39.17
CA LYS A 6 -0.42 9.41 -38.32
C LYS A 6 0.27 8.59 -37.22
N GLN A 7 -0.44 7.66 -36.60
CA GLN A 7 0.16 6.80 -35.57
C GLN A 7 1.22 5.87 -36.16
N GLN A 8 0.97 5.22 -37.30
CA GLN A 8 1.96 4.38 -37.96
C GLN A 8 3.19 5.17 -38.46
N LEU A 9 2.99 6.41 -38.91
CA LEU A 9 4.11 7.28 -39.30
C LEU A 9 4.97 7.69 -38.10
N LEU A 10 4.35 8.02 -36.97
CA LEU A 10 5.04 8.34 -35.72
C LEU A 10 5.83 7.14 -35.15
N GLU A 11 5.30 5.93 -35.29
CA GLU A 11 6.02 4.72 -34.86
C GLU A 11 7.25 4.41 -35.73
N LYS A 12 7.22 4.73 -37.02
CA LYS A 12 8.33 4.54 -37.94
C LYS A 12 9.43 5.59 -37.80
N ILE A 13 9.10 6.82 -37.40
CA ILE A 13 10.02 7.97 -37.39
C ILE A 13 10.73 8.16 -36.05
N THR A 14 10.23 7.57 -34.96
CA THR A 14 10.82 7.78 -33.62
C THR A 14 11.90 6.73 -33.33
N PRO A 15 13.21 7.09 -33.35
CA PRO A 15 14.26 6.19 -32.93
C PRO A 15 14.01 5.71 -31.48
N THR A 16 14.39 4.49 -31.19
CA THR A 16 14.24 3.86 -29.83
C THR A 16 14.76 4.77 -28.72
N PHE A 17 15.77 5.56 -29.03
CA PHE A 17 16.36 6.59 -28.16
C PHE A 17 15.35 7.69 -27.78
N ILE A 18 14.60 8.23 -28.76
CA ILE A 18 13.59 9.28 -28.52
C ILE A 18 12.41 8.73 -27.73
N LYS A 19 11.95 7.50 -28.03
CA LYS A 19 10.93 6.82 -27.22
C LYS A 19 11.36 6.68 -25.75
N ARG A 20 12.65 6.43 -25.51
CA ARG A 20 13.24 6.31 -24.17
C ARG A 20 13.30 7.66 -23.43
N ILE A 21 13.60 8.74 -24.15
CA ILE A 21 13.59 10.11 -23.59
C ILE A 21 12.18 10.57 -23.29
N ILE A 22 11.24 10.39 -24.22
CA ILE A 22 9.82 10.72 -24.02
C ILE A 22 9.28 9.96 -22.82
N LYS A 23 9.59 8.67 -22.70
CA LYS A 23 9.19 7.85 -21.54
C LYS A 23 9.76 8.37 -20.22
N LYS A 24 11.03 8.83 -20.20
CA LYS A 24 11.65 9.48 -19.03
C LYS A 24 11.00 10.82 -18.68
N ILE A 25 10.66 11.63 -19.69
CA ILE A 25 10.00 12.92 -19.49
C ILE A 25 8.58 12.71 -18.96
N PHE A 26 7.80 11.80 -19.56
CA PHE A 26 6.48 11.42 -19.08
C PHE A 26 6.52 10.88 -17.65
N TRP A 27 7.54 10.10 -17.31
CA TRP A 27 7.71 9.61 -15.95
C TRP A 27 8.01 10.74 -14.95
N LYS A 28 8.92 11.68 -15.31
CA LYS A 28 9.19 12.88 -14.49
C LYS A 28 7.92 13.71 -14.30
N LEU A 29 7.14 13.90 -15.35
CA LEU A 29 5.86 14.62 -15.28
C LEU A 29 4.81 13.86 -14.44
N ALA A 30 4.74 12.55 -14.56
CA ALA A 30 3.87 11.73 -13.73
C ALA A 30 4.27 11.81 -12.25
N VAL A 31 5.56 11.72 -11.94
CA VAL A 31 6.08 11.89 -10.58
C VAL A 31 5.77 13.30 -10.05
N ILE A 32 5.91 14.35 -10.87
CA ILE A 32 5.53 15.72 -10.51
C ILE A 32 4.02 15.82 -10.27
N TYR A 33 3.22 15.21 -11.13
CA TYR A 33 1.77 15.17 -11.01
C TYR A 33 1.31 14.46 -9.73
N TYR A 34 1.89 13.31 -9.40
CA TYR A 34 1.65 12.63 -8.12
C TYR A 34 2.16 13.47 -6.93
N LYS A 35 3.31 14.13 -7.09
CA LYS A 35 3.87 15.04 -6.09
C LYS A 35 2.92 16.19 -5.74
N ILE A 36 2.24 16.76 -6.71
CA ILE A 36 1.29 17.88 -6.52
C ILE A 36 -0.01 17.38 -5.89
N ARG A 37 -0.41 16.14 -6.14
CA ARG A 37 -1.66 15.55 -5.60
C ARG A 37 -1.56 15.05 -4.17
N PHE A 38 -0.38 14.68 -3.69
CA PHE A 38 -0.10 14.47 -2.28
C PHE A 38 0.25 15.83 -1.66
N LEU A 39 -0.76 16.55 -1.20
CA LEU A 39 -0.65 17.94 -0.74
C LEU A 39 0.38 18.16 0.39
N GLU A 40 0.66 17.13 1.18
CA GLU A 40 1.65 17.17 2.24
C GLU A 40 2.52 15.92 2.17
N LYS A 41 3.62 16.02 1.47
CA LYS A 41 4.60 14.94 1.45
C LYS A 41 5.87 15.35 2.18
N GLY A 42 6.42 14.44 2.92
CA GLY A 42 7.73 14.56 3.51
C GLY A 42 8.84 14.60 2.47
N LYS A 43 10.05 14.93 2.91
CA LYS A 43 11.25 14.85 2.09
C LYS A 43 11.60 13.37 1.79
N PHE A 44 12.27 13.13 0.67
CA PHE A 44 12.79 11.81 0.30
C PHE A 44 11.72 10.69 0.16
N VAL A 45 10.52 11.00 -0.32
CA VAL A 45 9.55 9.97 -0.69
C VAL A 45 9.84 9.46 -2.09
N GLU A 46 10.03 8.16 -2.22
CA GLU A 46 10.31 7.48 -3.48
C GLU A 46 9.10 6.68 -3.97
N PHE A 47 8.82 6.76 -5.27
CA PHE A 47 7.74 6.03 -5.92
C PHE A 47 8.29 5.14 -7.02
N GLY A 48 7.83 3.91 -7.05
CA GLY A 48 8.07 3.00 -8.15
C GLY A 48 7.51 3.51 -9.48
N TYR A 49 8.04 2.98 -10.57
CA TYR A 49 7.76 3.46 -11.92
C TYR A 49 6.28 3.35 -12.33
N ARG A 50 5.57 2.32 -11.89
CA ARG A 50 4.17 2.01 -12.21
C ARG A 50 3.23 2.15 -11.02
N PHE A 51 3.55 3.04 -10.09
CA PHE A 51 2.66 3.38 -8.98
C PHE A 51 1.37 4.03 -9.51
N ARG A 52 0.22 3.54 -9.05
CA ARG A 52 -1.10 4.10 -9.37
C ARG A 52 -1.75 4.69 -8.13
N TYR A 53 -2.14 5.95 -8.21
CA TYR A 53 -2.94 6.61 -7.20
C TYR A 53 -4.29 7.03 -7.79
N MET A 54 -5.36 6.62 -7.12
CA MET A 54 -6.74 6.97 -7.48
C MET A 54 -7.38 7.71 -6.33
N ARG A 55 -8.00 8.84 -6.62
CA ARG A 55 -8.76 9.61 -5.63
C ARG A 55 -10.08 10.10 -6.20
N GLU A 56 -10.99 10.44 -5.30
CA GLU A 56 -12.22 11.20 -5.57
C GLU A 56 -12.29 12.35 -4.57
N HIS A 57 -12.65 13.56 -5.06
CA HIS A 57 -12.83 14.72 -4.18
C HIS A 57 -13.94 14.43 -3.14
N PRO A 58 -13.80 14.80 -1.86
CA PRO A 58 -12.75 15.64 -1.27
C PRO A 58 -11.53 14.89 -0.69
N TYR A 59 -11.39 13.61 -0.92
CA TYR A 59 -10.37 12.80 -0.23
C TYR A 59 -8.95 13.11 -0.70
N HIS A 60 -8.02 13.07 0.24
CA HIS A 60 -6.60 13.36 0.08
C HIS A 60 -5.76 12.21 0.61
N SER A 61 -4.47 12.27 0.35
CA SER A 61 -3.52 11.36 0.97
C SER A 61 -2.28 12.12 1.41
N LYS A 62 -1.71 11.67 2.53
CA LYS A 62 -0.47 12.18 3.09
C LYS A 62 0.55 11.06 3.15
N ILE A 63 1.80 11.37 2.88
CA ILE A 63 2.90 10.41 2.98
C ILE A 63 4.04 11.10 3.72
N GLY A 64 4.44 10.50 4.83
CA GLY A 64 5.55 10.96 5.66
C GLY A 64 6.91 10.82 4.97
N GLU A 65 7.93 11.41 5.57
CA GLU A 65 9.28 11.46 5.03
C GLU A 65 9.93 10.07 4.91
N ARG A 66 10.88 9.92 3.97
CA ARG A 66 11.69 8.72 3.78
C ARG A 66 10.88 7.44 3.56
N THR A 67 9.70 7.56 3.00
CA THR A 67 8.84 6.43 2.64
C THR A 67 9.13 5.99 1.22
N ILE A 68 9.31 4.68 1.03
CA ILE A 68 9.59 4.03 -0.25
C ILE A 68 8.38 3.22 -0.68
N ILE A 69 7.94 3.41 -1.90
CA ILE A 69 6.82 2.69 -2.50
C ILE A 69 7.32 2.06 -3.80
N GLU A 70 7.49 0.75 -3.80
CA GLU A 70 7.95 0.01 -4.96
C GLU A 70 6.93 -0.01 -6.11
N ASP A 71 7.29 -0.64 -7.21
CA ASP A 71 6.49 -0.69 -8.43
C ASP A 71 5.13 -1.39 -8.26
N LEU A 72 4.19 -1.00 -9.13
CA LEU A 72 2.88 -1.64 -9.28
C LEU A 72 1.97 -1.55 -8.04
N ASN A 73 2.29 -0.69 -7.10
CA ASN A 73 1.38 -0.36 -6.01
C ASN A 73 0.15 0.39 -6.54
N VAL A 74 -1.02 0.04 -6.02
CA VAL A 74 -2.29 0.71 -6.33
C VAL A 74 -2.91 1.26 -5.04
N TRP A 75 -2.96 2.57 -4.92
CA TRP A 75 -3.56 3.24 -3.78
C TRP A 75 -4.87 3.92 -4.18
N ASN A 76 -5.97 3.47 -3.57
CA ASN A 76 -7.32 3.92 -3.90
C ASN A 76 -7.93 4.74 -2.75
N ALA A 77 -7.87 6.05 -2.85
CA ALA A 77 -8.46 7.00 -1.92
C ALA A 77 -9.86 7.52 -2.37
N ARG A 78 -10.58 6.79 -3.20
CA ARG A 78 -11.91 7.21 -3.68
C ARG A 78 -12.97 7.23 -2.59
N ASN A 79 -12.82 6.37 -1.59
CA ASN A 79 -13.80 6.22 -0.52
C ASN A 79 -13.32 6.75 0.83
N GLY A 80 -12.15 7.36 0.90
CA GLY A 80 -11.58 7.93 2.12
C GLY A 80 -10.10 8.23 1.97
N ASN A 81 -9.60 9.05 2.89
CA ASN A 81 -8.19 9.44 2.91
C ASN A 81 -7.27 8.23 3.15
N ILE A 82 -6.06 8.29 2.60
CA ILE A 82 -4.96 7.40 2.96
C ILE A 82 -3.86 8.27 3.57
N THR A 83 -3.55 8.03 4.84
CA THR A 83 -2.47 8.70 5.55
C THR A 83 -1.39 7.70 5.90
N VAL A 84 -0.16 8.00 5.58
CA VAL A 84 1.01 7.16 5.82
C VAL A 84 2.05 7.97 6.58
N GLY A 85 2.58 7.37 7.63
CA GLY A 85 3.65 7.92 8.44
C GLY A 85 5.01 7.95 7.73
N GLU A 86 6.04 8.18 8.51
CA GLU A 86 7.42 8.29 8.03
C GLU A 86 8.13 6.92 8.00
N ARG A 87 9.19 6.83 7.18
CA ARG A 87 10.08 5.66 7.10
C ARG A 87 9.35 4.34 6.85
N CYS A 88 8.29 4.40 6.05
CA CYS A 88 7.55 3.23 5.63
C CYS A 88 8.16 2.62 4.36
N PHE A 89 7.98 1.31 4.21
CA PHE A 89 8.39 0.58 3.01
C PHE A 89 7.21 -0.24 2.49
N PHE A 90 6.84 -0.02 1.25
CA PHE A 90 5.80 -0.78 0.56
C PHE A 90 6.41 -1.58 -0.57
N GLY A 91 6.46 -2.92 -0.40
CA GLY A 91 6.92 -3.84 -1.44
C GLY A 91 6.07 -3.78 -2.71
N LEU A 92 6.42 -4.61 -3.69
CA LEU A 92 5.75 -4.67 -4.99
C LEU A 92 4.26 -5.08 -4.89
N TYR A 93 3.42 -4.58 -5.81
CA TYR A 93 2.04 -5.03 -6.02
C TYR A 93 1.08 -4.85 -4.85
N ASN A 94 1.32 -3.93 -3.93
CA ASN A 94 0.37 -3.72 -2.82
C ASN A 94 -0.87 -2.95 -3.27
N ILE A 95 -2.00 -3.28 -2.65
CA ILE A 95 -3.28 -2.60 -2.85
C ILE A 95 -3.70 -1.96 -1.53
N LEU A 96 -3.77 -0.62 -1.50
CA LEU A 96 -4.22 0.12 -0.33
C LEU A 96 -5.52 0.86 -0.66
N MET A 97 -6.54 0.67 0.17
CA MET A 97 -7.85 1.30 -0.02
C MET A 97 -8.22 2.11 1.22
N GLY A 98 -8.53 3.40 1.01
CA GLY A 98 -9.02 4.29 2.09
C GLY A 98 -10.49 4.05 2.46
N PRO A 99 -10.93 4.47 3.68
CA PRO A 99 -10.15 5.26 4.62
C PRO A 99 -9.10 4.43 5.38
N LEU A 100 -7.85 4.90 5.38
CA LEU A 100 -6.71 4.15 5.90
C LEU A 100 -5.72 5.09 6.59
N GLU A 101 -5.25 4.69 7.76
CA GLU A 101 -4.19 5.35 8.49
C GLU A 101 -3.08 4.35 8.80
N ILE A 102 -1.84 4.69 8.43
CA ILE A 102 -0.65 3.88 8.64
C ILE A 102 0.35 4.72 9.44
N GLY A 103 0.84 4.16 10.54
CA GLY A 103 1.84 4.77 11.40
C GLY A 103 3.22 4.83 10.77
N ASN A 104 4.22 5.14 11.59
CA ASN A 104 5.62 5.25 11.18
C ASN A 104 6.30 3.88 11.12
N GLY A 105 7.31 3.74 10.27
CA GLY A 105 8.15 2.54 10.22
C GLY A 105 7.44 1.26 9.78
N VAL A 106 6.26 1.36 9.19
CA VAL A 106 5.53 0.19 8.69
C VAL A 106 6.20 -0.35 7.44
N SER A 107 6.40 -1.66 7.42
CA SER A 107 6.97 -2.36 6.26
C SER A 107 6.04 -3.44 5.74
N THR A 108 5.93 -3.55 4.43
CA THR A 108 5.13 -4.59 3.79
C THR A 108 5.96 -5.46 2.86
N GLY A 109 5.71 -6.75 2.87
CA GLY A 109 6.11 -7.62 1.78
C GLY A 109 5.34 -7.30 0.49
N PRO A 110 5.66 -7.98 -0.61
CA PRO A 110 4.88 -7.89 -1.85
C PRO A 110 3.45 -8.39 -1.68
N ASN A 111 2.55 -7.86 -2.53
CA ASN A 111 1.18 -8.37 -2.69
C ASN A 111 0.29 -8.27 -1.44
N VAL A 112 0.58 -7.32 -0.56
CA VAL A 112 -0.27 -7.01 0.60
C VAL A 112 -1.50 -6.25 0.14
N SER A 113 -2.66 -6.63 0.66
CA SER A 113 -3.92 -5.94 0.40
C SER A 113 -4.52 -5.40 1.69
N ILE A 114 -4.64 -4.07 1.80
CA ILE A 114 -5.42 -3.42 2.86
C ILE A 114 -6.71 -2.96 2.22
N LEU A 115 -7.79 -3.66 2.55
CA LEU A 115 -9.07 -3.49 1.88
C LEU A 115 -9.84 -2.30 2.47
N GLY A 116 -10.52 -1.60 1.58
CA GLY A 116 -11.37 -0.46 1.89
C GLY A 116 -12.80 -0.84 2.25
N PRO A 117 -13.75 0.08 2.04
CA PRO A 117 -15.11 -0.07 2.52
C PRO A 117 -15.78 -1.35 2.06
N ARG A 118 -16.70 -1.83 2.87
CA ARG A 118 -17.51 -3.00 2.54
C ARG A 118 -18.96 -2.63 2.29
N HIS A 119 -19.64 -3.51 1.54
CA HIS A 119 -21.08 -3.56 1.47
C HIS A 119 -21.61 -4.56 2.51
N PRO A 120 -22.57 -4.21 3.38
CA PRO A 120 -23.23 -5.17 4.25
C PRO A 120 -23.88 -6.29 3.43
N VAL A 121 -23.84 -7.52 3.94
CA VAL A 121 -24.37 -8.70 3.24
C VAL A 121 -25.86 -8.56 2.89
N LEU A 122 -26.63 -7.90 3.76
CA LEU A 122 -28.07 -7.73 3.59
C LEU A 122 -28.47 -6.47 2.82
N ASN A 123 -27.53 -5.56 2.57
CA ASN A 123 -27.80 -4.33 1.82
C ASN A 123 -26.57 -3.90 1.02
N ILE A 124 -26.44 -4.42 -0.18
CA ILE A 124 -25.30 -4.12 -1.08
C ILE A 124 -25.23 -2.65 -1.51
N ASN A 125 -26.33 -1.92 -1.42
CA ASN A 125 -26.37 -0.49 -1.77
C ASN A 125 -25.82 0.40 -0.65
N GLU A 126 -25.73 -0.12 0.57
CA GLU A 126 -25.07 0.57 1.68
C GLU A 126 -23.56 0.33 1.63
N MET A 127 -22.78 1.36 1.95
CA MET A 127 -21.34 1.27 2.04
C MET A 127 -20.86 1.72 3.41
N ARG A 128 -20.25 0.81 4.18
CA ARG A 128 -19.59 1.14 5.44
C ARG A 128 -18.14 1.52 5.20
N ARG A 129 -17.75 2.68 5.72
CA ARG A 129 -16.43 3.29 5.55
C ARG A 129 -15.67 3.34 6.88
N ASP A 130 -15.66 2.22 7.62
CA ASP A 130 -14.87 2.12 8.83
C ASP A 130 -13.38 2.25 8.50
N LYS A 131 -12.67 3.13 9.23
CA LYS A 131 -11.26 3.38 8.99
C LYS A 131 -10.42 2.20 9.45
N THR A 132 -9.57 1.67 8.57
CA THR A 132 -8.50 0.74 8.92
C THR A 132 -7.32 1.52 9.50
N ILE A 133 -6.75 1.04 10.59
CA ILE A 133 -5.61 1.67 11.28
C ILE A 133 -4.50 0.65 11.41
N VAL A 134 -3.30 1.02 10.98
CA VAL A 134 -2.07 0.25 11.17
C VAL A 134 -1.15 1.10 12.03
N GLY A 135 -0.77 0.58 13.20
CA GLY A 135 0.11 1.23 14.15
C GLY A 135 1.55 1.43 13.64
N ASN A 136 2.44 1.78 14.54
CA ASN A 136 3.85 2.01 14.21
C ASN A 136 4.66 0.70 14.18
N ASN A 137 5.72 0.66 13.36
CA ASN A 137 6.67 -0.46 13.26
C ASN A 137 5.99 -1.82 12.99
N VAL A 138 4.87 -1.83 12.28
CA VAL A 138 4.16 -3.05 11.92
C VAL A 138 4.81 -3.70 10.71
N TRP A 139 4.95 -5.03 10.75
CA TRP A 139 5.31 -5.84 9.61
C TRP A 139 4.10 -6.55 9.02
N LEU A 140 3.82 -6.32 7.74
CA LEU A 140 2.81 -7.03 6.98
C LEU A 140 3.49 -7.99 6.00
N GLY A 141 3.43 -9.30 6.29
CA GLY A 141 4.05 -10.34 5.47
C GLY A 141 3.45 -10.43 4.07
N THR A 142 4.22 -10.97 3.14
CA THR A 142 3.84 -11.17 1.73
C THR A 142 2.45 -11.77 1.59
N GLY A 143 1.60 -11.17 0.76
CA GLY A 143 0.26 -11.67 0.48
C GLY A 143 -0.73 -11.56 1.63
N ALA A 144 -0.40 -10.84 2.72
CA ALA A 144 -1.33 -10.61 3.81
C ALA A 144 -2.53 -9.76 3.34
N ILE A 145 -3.72 -10.09 3.82
CA ILE A 145 -4.97 -9.38 3.54
C ILE A 145 -5.51 -8.83 4.86
N ILE A 146 -5.64 -7.50 4.94
CA ILE A 146 -6.22 -6.81 6.08
C ILE A 146 -7.62 -6.36 5.69
N LEU A 147 -8.63 -6.83 6.42
CA LEU A 147 -10.00 -6.42 6.15
C LEU A 147 -10.24 -4.97 6.64
N PHE A 148 -11.25 -4.34 6.04
CA PHE A 148 -11.66 -2.97 6.38
C PHE A 148 -12.00 -2.83 7.88
N GLY A 149 -11.74 -1.65 8.44
CA GLY A 149 -12.06 -1.32 9.82
C GLY A 149 -11.21 -2.00 10.89
N VAL A 150 -10.28 -2.88 10.50
CA VAL A 150 -9.35 -3.54 11.42
C VAL A 150 -8.34 -2.54 11.96
N LYS A 151 -8.03 -2.64 13.26
CA LYS A 151 -6.95 -1.92 13.92
C LYS A 151 -5.82 -2.89 14.25
N ILE A 152 -4.61 -2.53 13.79
CA ILE A 152 -3.39 -3.29 14.06
C ILE A 152 -2.53 -2.46 15.01
N GLY A 153 -2.23 -3.00 16.18
CA GLY A 153 -1.42 -2.35 17.21
C GLY A 153 0.05 -2.21 16.83
N ASP A 154 0.74 -1.32 17.52
CA ASP A 154 2.16 -1.05 17.29
C ASP A 154 3.02 -2.32 17.43
N ASN A 155 4.08 -2.42 16.64
CA ASN A 155 5.04 -3.53 16.60
C ASN A 155 4.39 -4.90 16.31
N ALA A 156 3.16 -4.95 15.82
CA ALA A 156 2.53 -6.22 15.44
C ALA A 156 3.20 -6.80 14.18
N MET A 157 3.19 -8.11 14.11
CA MET A 157 3.71 -8.87 12.98
C MET A 157 2.60 -9.73 12.38
N ILE A 158 2.29 -9.50 11.13
CA ILE A 158 1.31 -10.27 10.37
C ILE A 158 2.06 -11.23 9.46
N SER A 159 1.87 -12.52 9.65
CA SER A 159 2.53 -13.56 8.85
C SER A 159 2.07 -13.54 7.39
N ALA A 160 2.94 -14.01 6.50
CA ALA A 160 2.63 -14.11 5.07
C ALA A 160 1.35 -14.93 4.82
N GLY A 161 0.54 -14.50 3.83
CA GLY A 161 -0.71 -15.16 3.44
C GLY A 161 -1.83 -15.08 4.48
N SER A 162 -1.68 -14.32 5.55
CA SER A 162 -2.70 -14.21 6.60
C SER A 162 -3.87 -13.32 6.19
N VAL A 163 -5.08 -13.69 6.63
CA VAL A 163 -6.28 -12.87 6.46
C VAL A 163 -6.72 -12.33 7.82
N VAL A 164 -6.45 -11.06 8.07
CA VAL A 164 -6.75 -10.39 9.33
C VAL A 164 -8.17 -9.86 9.29
N THR A 165 -9.04 -10.46 10.13
CA THR A 165 -10.48 -10.19 10.16
C THR A 165 -10.93 -9.49 11.45
N LYS A 166 -10.02 -9.31 12.42
CA LYS A 166 -10.27 -8.69 13.74
C LYS A 166 -9.07 -7.85 14.13
N ASP A 167 -9.26 -6.97 15.09
CA ASP A 167 -8.21 -6.15 15.65
C ASP A 167 -7.05 -7.02 16.18
N VAL A 168 -5.84 -6.48 16.06
CA VAL A 168 -4.58 -7.13 16.45
C VAL A 168 -3.92 -6.29 17.53
N GLU A 169 -3.58 -6.95 18.63
CA GLU A 169 -2.98 -6.28 19.79
C GLU A 169 -1.55 -5.79 19.51
N VAL A 170 -1.09 -4.85 20.34
CA VAL A 170 0.28 -4.36 20.33
C VAL A 170 1.26 -5.52 20.57
N ASN A 171 2.37 -5.56 19.84
CA ASN A 171 3.40 -6.60 19.89
C ASN A 171 2.89 -8.02 19.59
N ALA A 172 1.74 -8.18 18.98
CA ALA A 172 1.19 -9.48 18.64
C ALA A 172 1.83 -10.04 17.35
N PHE A 173 1.98 -11.37 17.31
CA PHE A 173 2.23 -12.14 16.09
C PHE A 173 0.98 -12.91 15.71
N VAL A 174 0.45 -12.64 14.53
CA VAL A 174 -0.76 -13.31 14.04
C VAL A 174 -0.52 -14.01 12.71
N ALA A 175 -1.14 -15.18 12.53
CA ALA A 175 -1.00 -15.96 11.32
C ALA A 175 -2.29 -16.74 10.97
N GLY A 176 -2.45 -17.07 9.68
CA GLY A 176 -3.48 -17.95 9.16
C GLY A 176 -4.66 -17.24 8.49
N ASN A 177 -5.62 -18.03 8.03
CA ASN A 177 -6.87 -17.57 7.40
C ASN A 177 -8.07 -18.29 8.04
N PRO A 178 -8.90 -17.59 8.85
CA PRO A 178 -8.65 -16.26 9.38
C PRO A 178 -7.47 -16.24 10.37
N ALA A 179 -6.77 -15.10 10.45
CA ALA A 179 -5.59 -14.96 11.32
C ALA A 179 -5.95 -15.15 12.81
N ARG A 180 -5.03 -15.80 13.54
CA ARG A 180 -5.12 -16.03 14.98
C ARG A 180 -3.85 -15.55 15.66
N ASP A 181 -3.98 -15.12 16.91
CA ASP A 181 -2.83 -14.74 17.73
C ASP A 181 -2.00 -15.98 18.09
N LEU A 182 -0.77 -15.97 17.64
CA LEU A 182 0.23 -17.00 17.91
C LEU A 182 1.42 -16.45 18.72
N THR A 183 1.29 -15.30 19.34
CA THR A 183 2.36 -14.58 20.05
C THR A 183 3.05 -15.45 21.09
N LYS A 184 2.28 -16.22 21.85
CA LYS A 184 2.85 -17.12 22.88
C LYS A 184 3.69 -18.24 22.28
N LEU A 185 3.23 -18.81 21.15
CA LEU A 185 3.96 -19.87 20.46
C LEU A 185 5.23 -19.34 19.81
N ALA A 186 5.16 -18.20 19.14
CA ALA A 186 6.29 -17.55 18.50
C ALA A 186 7.39 -17.19 19.53
N LYS A 187 7.02 -16.57 20.64
CA LYS A 187 7.99 -16.26 21.73
C LYS A 187 8.72 -17.48 22.24
N LYS A 188 8.02 -18.60 22.38
CA LYS A 188 8.64 -19.86 22.84
C LYS A 188 9.65 -20.42 21.83
N SER A 189 9.35 -20.35 20.52
CA SER A 189 10.30 -20.80 19.48
C SER A 189 11.51 -19.89 19.37
N TRP A 190 11.33 -18.57 19.43
CA TRP A 190 12.43 -17.60 19.36
C TRP A 190 13.38 -17.70 20.57
N GLN A 191 12.86 -17.97 21.77
CA GLN A 191 13.70 -18.24 22.95
C GLN A 191 14.57 -19.47 22.73
N LYS A 192 14.01 -20.54 22.21
CA LYS A 192 14.76 -21.77 21.92
C LYS A 192 15.88 -21.55 20.89
N GLU A 193 15.60 -20.83 19.80
CA GLU A 193 16.60 -20.49 18.79
C GLU A 193 17.76 -19.63 19.35
N SER A 194 17.49 -18.80 20.36
CA SER A 194 18.52 -17.98 21.03
C SER A 194 19.38 -18.77 22.05
N GLU A 195 18.91 -19.90 22.50
CA GLU A 195 19.66 -20.81 23.41
C GLU A 195 20.52 -21.81 22.63
N ASP A 196 20.17 -22.11 21.38
CA ASP A 196 20.86 -23.06 20.50
C ASP A 196 21.99 -22.39 19.66
N ASN A 197 22.18 -21.06 19.72
CA ASN A 197 23.22 -20.27 19.05
C ASN A 197 24.22 -19.66 20.04
#